data_beecd8ab7639cbf23d02c89d9432467d
#
_entry.id   beecd8ab7639cbf23d02c89d9432467d
#
_cell.length_a   1.000
_cell.length_b   1.000
_cell.length_c   1.000
_cell.angle_alpha   90.00
_cell.angle_beta   90.00
_cell.angle_gamma   90.00
#
_symmetry.space_group_name_H-M   'P 1'
#
loop_
_entity.id
_entity.type
_entity.pdbx_description
1 polymer ?
#
loop_
_entity_poly.entity_id
_entity_poly.type
_entity_poly.pdbx_seq_one_letter_code
_entity_poly.pdbx_strand_id
1 'polypeptide(L)'
;MLQNEELFENFKLESVSNGKELLLKLYQDDVDISISVFMGMSGNWLFTPTETWSDRKFTRMRLDTTDGNSLLLYGLYMGPKYRVGGFTGVKRGLDPTKEFDSFKKEVLSNLDKKVFDKPICEALLDQKYFNGIGNYLRSTILYYLDINPFETARTVIKSHPQVLDMCRDIPMKAYELNGGQLQDWKNPFDTDFEEFKKWVFYQKGVSCKDKTGRTFWYDEKWKDSCPY
;
A
#
# COMPACT_ATOMS: atom_id res chain seq x y z
N MET A 1 2.63 18.49 -18.99
CA MET A 1 3.99 18.76 -18.51
C MET A 1 3.99 20.16 -17.97
N LEU A 2 4.06 20.37 -16.67
CA LEU A 2 4.32 21.69 -16.09
C LEU A 2 5.83 21.90 -16.18
N GLN A 3 6.28 22.48 -17.30
CA GLN A 3 7.62 23.07 -17.40
C GLN A 3 7.53 24.48 -16.83
N ASN A 4 7.63 24.63 -15.54
CA ASN A 4 7.95 25.89 -14.90
C ASN A 4 9.05 25.60 -13.88
N GLU A 5 10.28 25.61 -14.36
CA GLU A 5 11.48 25.40 -13.56
C GLU A 5 11.63 26.45 -12.45
N GLU A 6 11.07 27.65 -12.61
CA GLU A 6 11.14 28.74 -11.64
C GLU A 6 10.21 28.59 -10.42
N LEU A 7 9.17 27.72 -10.48
CA LEU A 7 8.17 27.59 -9.42
C LEU A 7 8.63 26.73 -8.21
N PHE A 8 9.75 26.05 -8.28
CA PHE A 8 10.16 25.05 -7.32
C PHE A 8 11.59 25.22 -6.75
N GLU A 9 12.18 26.40 -6.86
CA GLU A 9 13.51 26.64 -6.29
C GLU A 9 13.44 26.71 -4.74
N ASN A 10 14.34 25.96 -4.09
CA ASN A 10 14.56 26.00 -2.64
C ASN A 10 13.37 25.59 -1.75
N PHE A 11 12.45 24.76 -2.26
CA PHE A 11 11.38 24.19 -1.45
C PHE A 11 11.90 23.13 -0.45
N LYS A 12 11.34 23.11 0.73
CA LYS A 12 11.46 21.98 1.66
C LYS A 12 10.45 20.91 1.28
N LEU A 13 10.85 19.64 1.37
CA LEU A 13 10.01 18.50 1.06
C LEU A 13 9.69 17.71 2.33
N GLU A 14 8.41 17.51 2.59
CA GLU A 14 7.89 16.54 3.55
C GLU A 14 7.05 15.48 2.84
N SER A 15 6.96 14.28 3.42
CA SER A 15 6.10 13.23 2.90
C SER A 15 5.18 12.67 3.98
N VAL A 16 3.92 12.42 3.60
CA VAL A 16 2.91 11.80 4.47
C VAL A 16 2.23 10.68 3.69
N SER A 17 2.27 9.45 4.23
CA SER A 17 1.52 8.33 3.64
C SER A 17 0.18 8.14 4.35
N ASN A 18 -0.83 7.70 3.58
CA ASN A 18 -2.12 7.24 4.06
C ASN A 18 -2.51 5.97 3.29
N GLY A 19 -2.19 4.82 3.87
CA GLY A 19 -2.34 3.53 3.21
C GLY A 19 -1.56 3.47 1.88
N LYS A 20 -2.29 3.43 0.75
CA LYS A 20 -1.69 3.33 -0.61
C LYS A 20 -1.46 4.67 -1.30
N GLU A 21 -1.58 5.76 -0.61
CA GLU A 21 -1.40 7.11 -1.14
C GLU A 21 -0.29 7.82 -0.41
N LEU A 22 0.60 8.46 -1.15
CA LEU A 22 1.67 9.31 -0.64
C LEU A 22 1.35 10.75 -0.99
N LEU A 23 1.44 11.64 -0.01
CA LEU A 23 1.38 13.08 -0.19
C LEU A 23 2.78 13.65 -0.01
N LEU A 24 3.29 14.30 -1.05
CA LEU A 24 4.47 15.15 -0.97
C LEU A 24 4.01 16.57 -0.73
N LYS A 25 4.58 17.21 0.25
CA LYS A 25 4.37 18.63 0.56
C LYS A 25 5.66 19.38 0.30
N LEU A 26 5.59 20.33 -0.60
CA LEU A 26 6.67 21.26 -0.91
C LEU A 26 6.27 22.61 -0.37
N TYR A 27 7.08 23.19 0.49
CA TYR A 27 6.79 24.46 1.11
C TYR A 27 8.01 25.38 1.15
N GLN A 28 7.75 26.65 0.92
CA GLN A 28 8.71 27.74 1.00
C GLN A 28 7.95 29.02 1.35
N ASP A 29 8.34 29.68 2.43
CA ASP A 29 7.69 30.89 2.92
C ASP A 29 6.15 30.70 3.05
N ASP A 30 5.35 31.47 2.34
CA ASP A 30 3.89 31.38 2.32
C ASP A 30 3.34 30.44 1.20
N VAL A 31 4.20 29.74 0.47
CA VAL A 31 3.80 28.83 -0.63
C VAL A 31 3.80 27.38 -0.15
N ASP A 32 2.66 26.71 -0.25
CA ASP A 32 2.47 25.30 0.05
C ASP A 32 1.91 24.57 -1.19
N ILE A 33 2.69 23.63 -1.71
CA ILE A 33 2.29 22.81 -2.85
C ILE A 33 2.22 21.36 -2.39
N SER A 34 1.06 20.77 -2.52
CA SER A 34 0.84 19.36 -2.25
C SER A 34 0.77 18.55 -3.54
N ILE A 35 1.43 17.40 -3.58
CA ILE A 35 1.40 16.46 -4.71
C ILE A 35 1.02 15.09 -4.17
N SER A 36 -0.16 14.59 -4.54
CA SER A 36 -0.54 13.22 -4.23
C SER A 36 0.00 12.24 -5.25
N VAL A 37 0.56 11.13 -4.78
CA VAL A 37 1.22 10.11 -5.57
C VAL A 37 0.61 8.75 -5.32
N PHE A 38 0.32 8.03 -6.39
CA PHE A 38 -0.15 6.65 -6.41
C PHE A 38 0.89 5.80 -7.11
N MET A 39 1.43 4.81 -6.42
CA MET A 39 2.49 3.96 -6.96
C MET A 39 1.99 3.00 -8.06
N GLY A 40 0.69 2.71 -8.10
CA GLY A 40 0.16 1.69 -9.02
C GLY A 40 0.74 0.30 -8.71
N MET A 41 0.96 -0.49 -9.76
CA MET A 41 1.55 -1.84 -9.62
C MET A 41 3.07 -1.87 -9.84
N SER A 42 3.62 -0.90 -10.56
CA SER A 42 5.03 -0.87 -10.97
C SER A 42 5.72 0.45 -10.65
N GLY A 43 5.08 1.30 -9.84
CA GLY A 43 5.69 2.55 -9.41
C GLY A 43 6.85 2.32 -8.46
N ASN A 44 7.91 3.08 -8.65
CA ASN A 44 9.08 3.04 -7.82
C ASN A 44 9.72 4.42 -7.69
N TRP A 45 10.53 4.59 -6.66
CA TRP A 45 11.34 5.76 -6.43
C TRP A 45 12.80 5.43 -6.64
N LEU A 46 13.54 6.37 -7.21
CA LEU A 46 14.99 6.31 -7.30
C LEU A 46 15.56 7.64 -6.82
N PHE A 47 16.52 7.56 -5.93
CA PHE A 47 17.34 8.71 -5.52
C PHE A 47 18.74 8.52 -6.09
N THR A 48 19.24 9.47 -6.88
CA THR A 48 20.48 9.34 -7.64
C THR A 48 21.11 10.70 -7.87
N PRO A 49 22.45 10.79 -8.05
CA PRO A 49 23.07 12.04 -8.48
C PRO A 49 22.45 12.56 -9.76
N THR A 50 22.20 13.87 -9.81
CA THR A 50 21.53 14.53 -10.94
C THR A 50 22.28 14.35 -12.25
N GLU A 51 23.60 14.38 -12.20
CA GLU A 51 24.50 14.20 -13.35
C GLU A 51 24.46 12.80 -13.96
N THR A 52 24.11 11.77 -13.18
CA THR A 52 24.01 10.38 -13.66
C THR A 52 22.67 10.04 -14.26
N TRP A 53 21.72 10.98 -14.20
CA TRP A 53 20.40 10.77 -14.73
C TRP A 53 20.40 10.83 -16.25
N SER A 54 20.09 9.70 -16.88
CA SER A 54 19.69 9.67 -18.30
C SER A 54 18.16 9.59 -18.38
N ASP A 55 17.57 10.26 -19.36
CA ASP A 55 16.11 10.34 -19.54
C ASP A 55 15.50 8.92 -19.61
N ARG A 56 14.97 8.43 -18.49
CA ARG A 56 14.36 7.10 -18.43
C ARG A 56 12.96 7.19 -18.98
N LYS A 57 12.67 6.43 -20.02
CA LYS A 57 11.42 6.40 -20.80
C LYS A 57 10.13 6.37 -19.95
N PHE A 58 10.20 6.02 -18.69
CA PHE A 58 9.04 5.85 -17.80
C PHE A 58 9.07 6.74 -16.57
N THR A 59 9.92 7.78 -16.55
CA THR A 59 9.91 8.80 -15.50
C THR A 59 8.61 9.61 -15.59
N ARG A 60 7.93 9.77 -14.46
CA ARG A 60 6.68 10.49 -14.33
C ARG A 60 6.84 11.83 -13.66
N MET A 61 7.78 11.91 -12.70
CA MET A 61 8.11 13.11 -11.97
C MET A 61 9.58 13.07 -11.57
N ARG A 62 10.22 14.24 -11.55
CA ARG A 62 11.57 14.44 -11.07
C ARG A 62 11.58 15.65 -10.15
N LEU A 63 12.25 15.53 -9.01
CA LEU A 63 12.53 16.61 -8.09
C LEU A 63 14.04 16.65 -7.87
N ASP A 64 14.67 17.75 -8.25
CA ASP A 64 16.10 17.96 -8.06
C ASP A 64 16.33 18.63 -6.71
N THR A 65 17.33 18.20 -5.99
CA THR A 65 17.72 18.74 -4.70
C THR A 65 18.89 19.72 -4.88
N THR A 66 19.05 20.64 -3.94
CA THR A 66 20.12 21.66 -4.00
C THR A 66 21.51 21.07 -3.77
N ASP A 67 21.62 19.85 -3.29
CA ASP A 67 22.87 19.11 -3.09
C ASP A 67 23.30 18.24 -4.27
N GLY A 68 22.67 18.43 -5.45
CA GLY A 68 23.03 17.76 -6.69
C GLY A 68 22.48 16.35 -6.86
N ASN A 69 21.41 16.01 -6.15
CA ASN A 69 20.71 14.74 -6.30
C ASN A 69 19.33 14.94 -6.94
N SER A 70 18.73 13.86 -7.42
CA SER A 70 17.37 13.83 -7.98
C SER A 70 16.56 12.71 -7.38
N LEU A 71 15.32 13.02 -7.00
CA LEU A 71 14.31 12.05 -6.64
C LEU A 71 13.38 11.81 -7.84
N LEU A 72 13.39 10.61 -8.37
CA LEU A 72 12.64 10.21 -9.56
C LEU A 72 11.48 9.30 -9.20
N LEU A 73 10.28 9.64 -9.64
CA LEU A 73 9.13 8.75 -9.67
C LEU A 73 9.05 8.10 -11.05
N TYR A 74 9.17 6.79 -11.12
CA TYR A 74 9.13 6.07 -12.39
C TYR A 74 8.36 4.75 -12.28
N GLY A 75 7.98 4.19 -13.42
CA GLY A 75 7.30 2.90 -13.49
C GLY A 75 6.80 2.59 -14.88
N LEU A 76 6.72 1.29 -15.18
CA LEU A 76 6.30 0.75 -16.45
C LEU A 76 4.77 0.83 -16.64
N TYR A 77 4.21 -0.18 -17.29
CA TYR A 77 2.78 -0.35 -17.53
C TYR A 77 1.97 -0.35 -16.20
N MET A 78 0.84 0.36 -16.15
CA MET A 78 0.09 0.64 -14.91
C MET A 78 0.95 1.27 -13.80
N GLY A 79 1.92 2.07 -14.21
CA GLY A 79 2.87 2.76 -13.33
C GLY A 79 2.25 3.85 -12.48
N PRO A 80 3.11 4.61 -11.80
CA PRO A 80 2.68 5.61 -10.85
C PRO A 80 1.96 6.75 -11.55
N LYS A 81 1.04 7.37 -10.81
CA LYS A 81 0.34 8.59 -11.18
C LYS A 81 0.55 9.63 -10.10
N TYR A 82 0.58 10.88 -10.47
CA TYR A 82 0.59 11.97 -9.52
C TYR A 82 -0.45 13.04 -9.90
N ARG A 83 -0.84 13.83 -8.92
CA ARG A 83 -1.74 14.97 -9.09
C ARG A 83 -1.31 16.08 -8.14
N VAL A 84 -1.25 17.30 -8.63
CA VAL A 84 -1.09 18.49 -7.79
C VAL A 84 -2.39 18.70 -7.01
N GLY A 85 -2.26 18.90 -5.71
CA GLY A 85 -3.35 19.01 -4.74
C GLY A 85 -3.20 18.01 -3.60
N GLY A 86 -4.02 18.15 -2.56
CA GLY A 86 -4.07 17.25 -1.41
C GLY A 86 -4.51 15.83 -1.74
N PHE A 87 -4.68 15.00 -0.74
CA PHE A 87 -5.19 13.63 -0.93
C PHE A 87 -6.45 13.61 -1.79
N THR A 88 -6.59 12.61 -2.65
CA THR A 88 -7.56 12.59 -3.74
C THR A 88 -9.04 12.56 -3.33
N GLY A 89 -9.34 12.59 -2.03
CA GLY A 89 -10.72 12.54 -1.55
C GLY A 89 -11.42 11.19 -1.80
N VAL A 90 -10.75 10.20 -2.36
CA VAL A 90 -11.21 8.81 -2.25
C VAL A 90 -11.29 8.54 -0.75
N LYS A 91 -12.51 8.30 -0.25
CA LYS A 91 -12.73 8.03 1.17
C LYS A 91 -11.95 6.78 1.57
N ARG A 92 -10.72 7.00 1.99
CA ARG A 92 -9.90 5.99 2.65
C ARG A 92 -10.21 6.01 4.13
N GLY A 93 -10.24 4.84 4.73
CA GLY A 93 -10.34 4.71 6.18
C GLY A 93 -9.04 5.03 6.88
N LEU A 94 -9.07 4.86 8.19
CA LEU A 94 -7.91 5.01 9.05
C LEU A 94 -6.81 4.00 8.66
N ASP A 95 -5.56 4.44 8.72
CA ASP A 95 -4.41 3.59 8.47
C ASP A 95 -4.11 2.74 9.72
N PRO A 96 -4.27 1.41 9.67
CA PRO A 96 -4.07 0.55 10.84
C PRO A 96 -2.64 0.59 11.39
N THR A 97 -1.66 0.99 10.57
CA THR A 97 -0.26 1.10 11.02
C THR A 97 0.04 2.38 11.79
N LYS A 98 -0.85 3.37 11.74
CA LYS A 98 -0.67 4.70 12.36
C LYS A 98 -1.74 5.05 13.37
N GLU A 99 -2.98 4.60 13.15
CA GLU A 99 -4.17 5.02 13.90
C GLU A 99 -4.92 3.79 14.43
N PHE A 100 -4.18 2.82 14.95
CA PHE A 100 -4.68 1.46 15.23
C PHE A 100 -5.93 1.40 16.11
N ASP A 101 -5.94 2.11 17.25
CA ASP A 101 -7.09 2.07 18.18
C ASP A 101 -8.35 2.67 17.53
N SER A 102 -8.18 3.77 16.81
CA SER A 102 -9.26 4.42 16.06
C SER A 102 -9.75 3.53 14.91
N PHE A 103 -8.85 2.88 14.17
CA PHE A 103 -9.15 1.90 13.15
C PHE A 103 -9.98 0.74 13.71
N LYS A 104 -9.53 0.14 14.79
CA LYS A 104 -10.21 -0.99 15.45
C LYS A 104 -11.63 -0.59 15.89
N LYS A 105 -11.77 0.57 16.52
CA LYS A 105 -13.06 1.13 16.94
C LYS A 105 -13.98 1.38 15.73
N GLU A 106 -13.47 1.98 14.67
CA GLU A 106 -14.23 2.26 13.44
C GLU A 106 -14.75 0.97 12.79
N VAL A 107 -13.92 -0.06 12.64
CA VAL A 107 -14.35 -1.34 12.09
C VAL A 107 -15.42 -1.99 12.96
N LEU A 108 -15.19 -2.10 14.27
CA LEU A 108 -16.13 -2.76 15.18
C LEU A 108 -17.48 -2.05 15.28
N SER A 109 -17.50 -0.71 15.21
CA SER A 109 -18.75 0.07 15.26
C SER A 109 -19.55 0.04 13.95
N ASN A 110 -18.97 -0.48 12.87
CA ASN A 110 -19.60 -0.54 11.54
C ASN A 110 -19.88 -1.97 11.05
N LEU A 111 -19.80 -2.99 11.93
CA LEU A 111 -20.00 -4.38 11.52
C LEU A 111 -21.40 -4.67 10.94
N ASP A 112 -22.38 -3.79 11.15
CA ASP A 112 -23.72 -3.87 10.55
C ASP A 112 -23.75 -3.52 9.06
N LYS A 113 -22.71 -2.91 8.52
CA LYS A 113 -22.67 -2.47 7.12
C LYS A 113 -22.51 -3.64 6.16
N LYS A 114 -23.12 -3.51 4.97
CA LYS A 114 -23.15 -4.54 3.91
C LYS A 114 -21.76 -5.05 3.48
N VAL A 115 -20.70 -4.26 3.63
CA VAL A 115 -19.34 -4.69 3.29
C VAL A 115 -18.91 -5.88 4.13
N PHE A 116 -19.37 -5.97 5.39
CA PHE A 116 -19.05 -7.06 6.31
C PHE A 116 -19.89 -8.32 6.11
N ASP A 117 -20.88 -8.29 5.23
CA ASP A 117 -21.62 -9.49 4.76
C ASP A 117 -20.87 -10.21 3.63
N LYS A 118 -19.85 -9.57 3.04
CA LYS A 118 -19.00 -10.19 2.02
C LYS A 118 -18.02 -11.17 2.66
N PRO A 119 -17.47 -12.13 1.87
CA PRO A 119 -16.33 -12.94 2.30
C PRO A 119 -15.20 -12.08 2.87
N ILE A 120 -14.54 -12.54 3.94
CA ILE A 120 -13.48 -11.75 4.60
C ILE A 120 -12.34 -11.42 3.62
N CYS A 121 -12.02 -12.30 2.69
CA CYS A 121 -11.00 -12.03 1.66
C CYS A 121 -11.38 -10.86 0.75
N GLU A 122 -12.65 -10.61 0.48
CA GLU A 122 -13.10 -9.44 -0.30
C GLU A 122 -13.19 -8.18 0.58
N ALA A 123 -13.73 -8.31 1.80
CA ALA A 123 -13.91 -7.19 2.72
C ALA A 123 -12.57 -6.52 3.08
N LEU A 124 -11.51 -7.30 3.28
CA LEU A 124 -10.16 -6.81 3.56
C LEU A 124 -9.57 -5.92 2.45
N LEU A 125 -10.13 -5.93 1.25
CA LEU A 125 -9.71 -5.02 0.17
C LEU A 125 -10.46 -3.68 0.15
N ASP A 126 -11.50 -3.52 0.98
CA ASP A 126 -12.24 -2.28 1.06
C ASP A 126 -11.42 -1.19 1.76
N GLN A 127 -10.88 -0.27 0.99
CA GLN A 127 -9.96 0.77 1.49
C GLN A 127 -10.63 1.77 2.43
N LYS A 128 -11.96 1.77 2.53
CA LYS A 128 -12.69 2.58 3.50
C LYS A 128 -12.57 2.05 4.92
N TYR A 129 -12.44 0.72 5.08
CA TYR A 129 -12.35 0.08 6.39
C TYR A 129 -10.99 -0.58 6.64
N PHE A 130 -10.29 -1.01 5.60
CA PHE A 130 -9.01 -1.71 5.66
C PHE A 130 -7.96 -1.00 4.79
N ASN A 131 -7.75 0.29 5.09
CA ASN A 131 -6.84 1.12 4.33
C ASN A 131 -5.43 0.53 4.34
N GLY A 132 -4.80 0.48 3.17
CA GLY A 132 -3.47 -0.10 2.98
C GLY A 132 -3.47 -1.60 2.66
N ILE A 133 -4.46 -2.37 3.11
CA ILE A 133 -4.48 -3.81 2.86
C ILE A 133 -4.62 -4.09 1.36
N GLY A 134 -3.70 -4.90 0.86
CA GLY A 134 -3.63 -5.31 -0.54
C GLY A 134 -3.75 -6.82 -0.71
N ASN A 135 -3.56 -7.27 -1.96
CA ASN A 135 -3.84 -8.64 -2.33
C ASN A 135 -2.96 -9.67 -1.57
N TYR A 136 -1.64 -9.45 -1.52
CA TYR A 136 -0.76 -10.36 -0.79
C TYR A 136 -0.94 -10.26 0.73
N LEU A 137 -1.26 -9.05 1.25
CA LEU A 137 -1.50 -8.85 2.68
C LEU A 137 -2.73 -9.62 3.15
N ARG A 138 -3.88 -9.55 2.41
CA ARG A 138 -5.06 -10.33 2.79
C ARG A 138 -4.82 -11.83 2.81
N SER A 139 -4.08 -12.35 1.81
CA SER A 139 -3.71 -13.78 1.76
C SER A 139 -2.86 -14.16 2.97
N THR A 140 -1.87 -13.35 3.29
CA THR A 140 -0.95 -13.59 4.40
C THR A 140 -1.65 -13.52 5.75
N ILE A 141 -2.52 -12.52 5.97
CA ILE A 141 -3.32 -12.36 7.19
C ILE A 141 -4.17 -13.62 7.44
N LEU A 142 -4.94 -14.03 6.44
CA LEU A 142 -5.88 -15.14 6.56
C LEU A 142 -5.17 -16.48 6.73
N TYR A 143 -4.03 -16.66 6.07
CA TYR A 143 -3.18 -17.84 6.21
C TYR A 143 -2.62 -17.98 7.63
N TYR A 144 -2.01 -16.94 8.18
CA TYR A 144 -1.39 -17.00 9.49
C TYR A 144 -2.39 -17.14 10.66
N LEU A 145 -3.63 -16.71 10.45
CA LEU A 145 -4.71 -16.89 11.42
C LEU A 145 -5.51 -18.18 11.22
N ASP A 146 -5.19 -18.95 10.19
CA ASP A 146 -5.88 -20.17 9.84
C ASP A 146 -7.40 -19.98 9.62
N ILE A 147 -7.78 -18.88 8.98
CA ILE A 147 -9.17 -18.45 8.76
C ILE A 147 -9.66 -18.90 7.38
N ASN A 148 -10.89 -19.46 7.35
CA ASN A 148 -11.61 -19.69 6.10
C ASN A 148 -11.86 -18.35 5.37
N PRO A 149 -11.22 -18.10 4.20
CA PRO A 149 -11.30 -16.81 3.52
C PRO A 149 -12.68 -16.48 2.95
N PHE A 150 -13.56 -17.46 2.83
CA PHE A 150 -14.88 -17.34 2.21
C PHE A 150 -16.01 -17.12 3.23
N GLU A 151 -15.70 -17.22 4.51
CA GLU A 151 -16.62 -16.87 5.57
C GLU A 151 -16.90 -15.37 5.61
N THR A 152 -18.08 -14.95 6.08
CA THR A 152 -18.43 -13.52 6.13
C THR A 152 -17.51 -12.75 7.06
N ALA A 153 -17.11 -11.55 6.62
CA ALA A 153 -16.20 -10.71 7.42
C ALA A 153 -16.77 -10.40 8.81
N ARG A 154 -18.10 -10.23 8.92
CA ARG A 154 -18.78 -10.01 10.21
C ARG A 154 -18.58 -11.19 11.17
N THR A 155 -18.77 -12.41 10.68
CA THR A 155 -18.58 -13.62 11.49
C THR A 155 -17.12 -13.74 11.90
N VAL A 156 -16.21 -13.64 10.93
CA VAL A 156 -14.75 -13.76 11.20
C VAL A 156 -14.28 -12.72 12.21
N ILE A 157 -14.64 -11.45 12.07
CA ILE A 157 -14.17 -10.40 12.99
C ILE A 157 -14.73 -10.61 14.42
N LYS A 158 -15.94 -11.15 14.54
CA LYS A 158 -16.53 -11.45 15.87
C LYS A 158 -15.87 -12.65 16.53
N SER A 159 -15.56 -13.72 15.79
CA SER A 159 -14.96 -14.96 16.32
C SER A 159 -13.43 -14.88 16.42
N HIS A 160 -12.79 -14.10 15.55
CA HIS A 160 -11.34 -13.94 15.44
C HIS A 160 -10.96 -12.45 15.40
N PRO A 161 -11.17 -11.68 16.49
CA PRO A 161 -10.92 -10.23 16.52
C PRO A 161 -9.45 -9.88 16.24
N GLN A 162 -8.52 -10.81 16.44
CA GLN A 162 -7.09 -10.67 16.11
C GLN A 162 -6.84 -10.41 14.61
N VAL A 163 -7.82 -10.62 13.73
CA VAL A 163 -7.67 -10.22 12.31
C VAL A 163 -7.41 -8.72 12.17
N LEU A 164 -7.94 -7.91 13.10
CA LEU A 164 -7.70 -6.47 13.11
C LEU A 164 -6.27 -6.14 13.55
N ASP A 165 -5.72 -6.87 14.51
CA ASP A 165 -4.33 -6.72 14.95
C ASP A 165 -3.38 -7.06 13.78
N MET A 166 -3.68 -8.13 13.04
CA MET A 166 -2.90 -8.52 11.86
C MET A 166 -2.97 -7.52 10.70
N CYS A 167 -4.01 -6.69 10.62
CA CYS A 167 -4.07 -5.59 9.65
C CYS A 167 -2.99 -4.51 9.92
N ARG A 168 -2.48 -4.39 11.16
CA ARG A 168 -1.33 -3.57 11.53
C ARG A 168 -0.03 -4.34 11.37
N ASP A 169 0.03 -5.54 11.94
CA ASP A 169 1.28 -6.26 12.16
C ASP A 169 1.86 -6.85 10.86
N ILE A 170 1.01 -7.37 9.97
CA ILE A 170 1.46 -7.96 8.70
C ILE A 170 2.07 -6.91 7.74
N PRO A 171 1.47 -5.71 7.53
CA PRO A 171 2.14 -4.67 6.75
C PRO A 171 3.47 -4.20 7.35
N MET A 172 3.55 -4.05 8.67
CA MET A 172 4.79 -3.70 9.37
C MET A 172 5.86 -4.77 9.16
N LYS A 173 5.50 -6.04 9.34
CA LYS A 173 6.42 -7.16 9.10
C LYS A 173 6.85 -7.26 7.64
N ALA A 174 5.96 -7.02 6.69
CA ALA A 174 6.30 -6.96 5.27
C ALA A 174 7.34 -5.88 4.96
N TYR A 175 7.22 -4.71 5.60
CA TYR A 175 8.17 -3.62 5.48
C TYR A 175 9.54 -4.00 6.08
N GLU A 176 9.59 -4.55 7.28
CA GLU A 176 10.80 -5.05 7.93
C GLU A 176 11.54 -6.09 7.09
N LEU A 177 10.82 -6.97 6.41
CA LEU A 177 11.36 -8.00 5.53
C LEU A 177 11.66 -7.52 4.11
N ASN A 178 11.73 -6.20 3.87
CA ASN A 178 12.02 -5.61 2.57
C ASN A 178 11.01 -5.96 1.47
N GLY A 179 9.75 -6.17 1.81
CA GLY A 179 8.69 -6.46 0.84
C GLY A 179 8.38 -5.32 -0.13
N GLY A 180 8.85 -4.11 0.15
CA GLY A 180 8.73 -2.93 -0.71
C GLY A 180 9.71 -2.89 -1.88
N GLN A 181 10.83 -3.58 -1.80
CA GLN A 181 11.90 -3.63 -2.82
C GLN A 181 12.20 -2.28 -3.46
N LEU A 182 12.67 -1.31 -2.67
CA LEU A 182 13.14 -0.04 -3.22
C LEU A 182 14.52 -0.23 -3.82
N GLN A 183 14.66 0.12 -5.09
CA GLN A 183 15.94 0.04 -5.80
C GLN A 183 16.94 1.01 -5.15
N ASP A 184 18.18 0.53 -4.93
CA ASP A 184 19.29 1.31 -4.35
C ASP A 184 19.04 1.82 -2.91
N TRP A 185 17.99 1.32 -2.24
CA TRP A 185 17.72 1.62 -0.84
C TRP A 185 18.28 0.53 0.07
N LYS A 186 19.15 0.94 1.01
CA LYS A 186 19.64 0.03 2.02
C LYS A 186 18.56 -0.17 3.09
N ASN A 187 18.07 -1.40 3.21
CA ASN A 187 17.10 -1.75 4.23
C ASN A 187 17.69 -1.56 5.64
N PRO A 188 17.09 -0.71 6.50
CA PRO A 188 17.61 -0.48 7.85
C PRO A 188 17.51 -1.70 8.78
N PHE A 189 16.73 -2.73 8.39
CA PHE A 189 16.52 -3.95 9.17
C PHE A 189 17.48 -5.08 8.81
N ASP A 190 18.43 -4.83 7.88
CA ASP A 190 19.40 -5.80 7.40
C ASP A 190 18.79 -7.14 6.90
N THR A 191 17.58 -7.06 6.35
CA THR A 191 16.86 -8.19 5.75
C THR A 191 16.86 -8.09 4.23
N ASP A 192 16.75 -9.23 3.55
CA ASP A 192 16.68 -9.27 2.10
C ASP A 192 15.27 -9.65 1.60
N PHE A 193 15.03 -9.47 0.32
CA PHE A 193 13.75 -9.80 -0.29
C PHE A 193 13.46 -11.31 -0.33
N GLU A 194 14.47 -12.16 -0.24
CA GLU A 194 14.27 -13.61 -0.18
C GLU A 194 13.60 -14.02 1.14
N GLU A 195 13.90 -13.33 2.25
CA GLU A 195 13.21 -13.53 3.52
C GLU A 195 11.74 -13.16 3.42
N PHE A 196 11.42 -12.03 2.78
CA PHE A 196 10.05 -11.66 2.50
C PHE A 196 9.34 -12.72 1.65
N LYS A 197 9.94 -13.22 0.57
CA LYS A 197 9.36 -14.26 -0.29
C LYS A 197 9.07 -15.56 0.46
N LYS A 198 9.94 -15.95 1.35
CA LYS A 198 9.75 -17.14 2.20
C LYS A 198 8.58 -16.95 3.16
N TRP A 199 8.49 -15.78 3.76
CA TRP A 199 7.50 -15.47 4.78
C TRP A 199 6.10 -15.19 4.19
N VAL A 200 5.97 -14.41 3.13
CA VAL A 200 4.68 -14.01 2.57
C VAL A 200 3.91 -15.21 2.03
N PHE A 201 2.61 -15.27 2.34
CA PHE A 201 1.70 -16.24 1.71
C PHE A 201 1.08 -15.61 0.46
N TYR A 202 1.81 -15.67 -0.64
CA TYR A 202 1.39 -15.16 -1.95
C TYR A 202 1.98 -16.03 -3.05
N GLN A 203 1.16 -16.39 -4.05
CA GLN A 203 1.52 -17.37 -5.09
C GLN A 203 1.89 -18.74 -4.51
N LYS A 204 1.27 -19.09 -3.37
CA LYS A 204 1.40 -20.37 -2.67
C LYS A 204 0.00 -20.96 -2.44
N GLY A 205 -0.10 -22.27 -2.22
CA GLY A 205 -1.38 -22.95 -2.07
C GLY A 205 -2.19 -22.99 -3.36
N VAL A 206 -3.49 -22.84 -3.24
CA VAL A 206 -4.43 -22.78 -4.38
C VAL A 206 -4.89 -21.34 -4.62
N SER A 207 -5.49 -21.08 -5.78
CA SER A 207 -5.99 -19.75 -6.12
C SER A 207 -7.35 -19.80 -6.81
N CYS A 208 -8.12 -18.74 -6.63
CA CYS A 208 -9.32 -18.45 -7.39
C CYS A 208 -9.37 -16.96 -7.78
N LYS A 209 -10.32 -16.59 -8.65
CA LYS A 209 -10.60 -15.18 -8.91
C LYS A 209 -11.77 -14.74 -8.04
N ASP A 210 -11.57 -13.68 -7.25
CA ASP A 210 -12.66 -13.06 -6.51
C ASP A 210 -13.68 -12.35 -7.44
N LYS A 211 -14.79 -11.86 -6.91
CA LYS A 211 -15.83 -11.16 -7.69
C LYS A 211 -15.33 -9.92 -8.44
N THR A 212 -14.16 -9.40 -8.11
CA THR A 212 -13.53 -8.27 -8.80
C THR A 212 -12.54 -8.71 -9.89
N GLY A 213 -12.40 -10.02 -10.12
CA GLY A 213 -11.49 -10.62 -11.09
C GLY A 213 -10.02 -10.67 -10.63
N ARG A 214 -9.73 -10.38 -9.36
CA ARG A 214 -8.37 -10.45 -8.80
C ARG A 214 -8.07 -11.87 -8.36
N THR A 215 -6.89 -12.38 -8.73
CA THR A 215 -6.42 -13.68 -8.24
C THR A 215 -6.15 -13.59 -6.74
N PHE A 216 -6.76 -14.47 -5.98
CA PHE A 216 -6.60 -14.61 -4.55
C PHE A 216 -5.97 -15.97 -4.23
N TRP A 217 -4.98 -15.98 -3.32
CA TRP A 217 -4.24 -17.17 -2.91
C TRP A 217 -4.61 -17.56 -1.49
N TYR A 218 -4.86 -18.86 -1.26
CA TYR A 218 -5.30 -19.36 0.03
C TYR A 218 -4.86 -20.82 0.26
N ASP A 219 -4.97 -21.31 1.50
CA ASP A 219 -4.61 -22.67 1.89
C ASP A 219 -5.53 -23.68 1.21
N GLU A 220 -4.97 -24.79 0.68
CA GLU A 220 -5.69 -25.83 -0.04
C GLU A 220 -6.83 -26.44 0.77
N LYS A 221 -6.72 -26.51 2.10
CA LYS A 221 -7.77 -27.03 2.98
C LYS A 221 -9.12 -26.31 2.85
N TRP A 222 -9.13 -25.06 2.33
CA TRP A 222 -10.35 -24.28 2.10
C TRP A 222 -10.87 -24.36 0.66
N LYS A 223 -10.31 -25.27 -0.16
CA LYS A 223 -10.65 -25.39 -1.58
C LYS A 223 -12.15 -25.64 -1.78
N ASP A 224 -12.72 -26.55 -1.01
CA ASP A 224 -14.14 -26.93 -1.11
C ASP A 224 -15.10 -25.83 -0.61
N SER A 225 -14.58 -24.83 0.10
CA SER A 225 -15.35 -23.67 0.56
C SER A 225 -15.36 -22.52 -0.46
N CYS A 226 -14.60 -22.62 -1.57
CA CYS A 226 -14.49 -21.57 -2.56
C CYS A 226 -15.80 -21.41 -3.35
N PRO A 227 -16.46 -20.25 -3.32
CA PRO A 227 -17.72 -20.01 -4.01
C PRO A 227 -17.58 -19.52 -5.47
N TYR A 228 -16.34 -19.50 -6.00
CA TYR A 228 -16.00 -18.93 -7.31
C TYR A 228 -15.58 -19.99 -8.33
#